data_7ee75bd2eb95a8da54ab7e90f189cf81
#
_entry.id   7ee75bd2eb95a8da54ab7e90f189cf81
#
_cell.length_a   1.000
_cell.length_b   1.000
_cell.length_c   1.000
_cell.angle_alpha   90.00
_cell.angle_beta   90.00
_cell.angle_gamma   90.00
#
_symmetry.space_group_name_H-M   'P 1'
#
loop_
_entity.id
_entity.type
_entity.pdbx_description
1 polymer ?
#
loop_
_entity_poly.entity_id
_entity_poly.type
_entity_poly.pdbx_seq_one_letter_code
_entity_poly.pdbx_strand_id
1 'polypeptide(L)'
;TESEKVVDVPDNLDDGQWEGDVIVSGKGKNVRAMGAYYGTFENGDKYANTINKWKADLGDSVNVYNLSIPTSAAYYMPNNLKDAVSDQKDNIDNIAAGLNGIINTDVYDSLAEHTKEYIYSRTDHHWQPLGAYYAAQVFADQSGIDFPDLDTYDKWEIDGFVGTMYAYSNYNSELKKYPDKFIYYKPDNNDDLTVKYYDTEFKNPVESTLFFDYAEGVNCYSAILNVDQEIAEIDTGVDNGRVLVVFKDSFGNALIPFFTHGFSKIYVCDFRYFDINAIDFCKEVGCTDLLFAISLTSCSTPSKVDCLNNIRIQ
;
A
#
# COMPACT_ATOMS: atom_id res chain seq x y z
N THR A 1 -14.03 -10.40 26.71
CA THR A 1 -13.73 -11.10 25.47
C THR A 1 -14.84 -10.77 24.50
N GLU A 2 -14.69 -9.68 23.74
CA GLU A 2 -15.48 -9.47 22.52
C GLU A 2 -15.09 -10.59 21.56
N SER A 3 -16.08 -11.33 21.09
CA SER A 3 -15.88 -12.31 20.02
C SER A 3 -15.39 -11.51 18.80
N GLU A 4 -14.21 -11.82 18.28
CA GLU A 4 -13.75 -11.30 17.00
C GLU A 4 -14.87 -11.49 15.98
N LYS A 5 -15.37 -10.38 15.46
CA LYS A 5 -16.43 -10.37 14.44
C LYS A 5 -15.74 -10.80 13.14
N VAL A 6 -15.90 -12.06 12.77
CA VAL A 6 -15.43 -12.55 11.47
C VAL A 6 -16.22 -11.81 10.41
N VAL A 7 -15.54 -11.04 9.56
CA VAL A 7 -16.15 -10.35 8.43
C VAL A 7 -16.11 -11.27 7.23
N ASP A 8 -17.29 -11.69 6.76
CA ASP A 8 -17.38 -12.53 5.58
C ASP A 8 -17.13 -11.73 4.30
N VAL A 9 -16.13 -12.13 3.54
CA VAL A 9 -15.91 -11.61 2.18
C VAL A 9 -17.04 -12.12 1.26
N PRO A 10 -17.75 -11.23 0.56
CA PRO A 10 -18.86 -11.65 -0.31
C PRO A 10 -18.41 -12.63 -1.40
N ASP A 11 -19.26 -13.62 -1.68
CA ASP A 11 -19.04 -14.53 -2.80
C ASP A 11 -19.06 -13.81 -4.15
N ASN A 12 -18.08 -14.09 -4.99
CA ASN A 12 -18.10 -13.69 -6.40
C ASN A 12 -18.58 -14.88 -7.26
N LEU A 13 -19.84 -14.80 -7.70
CA LEU A 13 -20.51 -15.84 -8.51
C LEU A 13 -20.23 -15.71 -10.01
N ASP A 14 -19.50 -14.69 -10.44
CA ASP A 14 -19.06 -14.56 -11.83
C ASP A 14 -18.05 -15.66 -12.18
N ASP A 15 -18.14 -16.21 -13.38
CA ASP A 15 -17.15 -17.16 -13.89
C ASP A 15 -15.83 -16.44 -14.17
N GLY A 16 -14.79 -16.83 -13.44
CA GLY A 16 -13.43 -16.36 -13.66
C GLY A 16 -12.72 -17.21 -14.71
N GLN A 17 -11.88 -16.55 -15.51
CA GLN A 17 -11.06 -17.19 -16.54
C GLN A 17 -9.62 -16.64 -16.48
N TRP A 18 -8.68 -17.52 -16.78
CA TRP A 18 -7.30 -17.08 -17.00
C TRP A 18 -7.18 -16.41 -18.37
N GLU A 19 -6.66 -15.20 -18.39
CA GLU A 19 -6.31 -14.45 -19.59
C GLU A 19 -4.92 -13.84 -19.42
N GLY A 20 -3.95 -14.34 -20.20
CA GLY A 20 -2.54 -14.00 -19.95
C GLY A 20 -2.09 -14.41 -18.55
N ASP A 21 -1.57 -13.47 -17.81
CA ASP A 21 -1.00 -13.69 -16.47
C ASP A 21 -1.99 -13.36 -15.33
N VAL A 22 -3.25 -13.06 -15.65
CA VAL A 22 -4.24 -12.61 -14.67
C VAL A 22 -5.55 -13.36 -14.80
N ILE A 23 -6.39 -13.25 -13.78
CA ILE A 23 -7.76 -13.76 -13.77
C ILE A 23 -8.67 -12.61 -14.14
N VAL A 24 -9.54 -12.83 -15.14
CA VAL A 24 -10.59 -11.89 -15.53
C VAL A 24 -11.95 -12.47 -15.16
N SER A 25 -12.80 -11.66 -14.57
CA SER A 25 -14.18 -12.02 -14.20
C SER A 25 -15.13 -10.85 -14.43
N GLY A 26 -16.43 -11.16 -14.43
CA GLY A 26 -17.48 -10.18 -14.67
C GLY A 26 -17.60 -9.76 -16.15
N LYS A 27 -18.57 -8.90 -16.44
CA LYS A 27 -18.85 -8.38 -17.79
C LYS A 27 -19.28 -6.92 -17.74
N GLY A 28 -19.07 -6.20 -18.85
CA GLY A 28 -19.48 -4.80 -18.95
C GLY A 28 -18.81 -3.94 -17.87
N LYS A 29 -19.58 -3.11 -17.20
CA LYS A 29 -19.07 -2.23 -16.13
C LYS A 29 -18.51 -2.96 -14.90
N ASN A 30 -18.78 -4.27 -14.77
CA ASN A 30 -18.32 -5.10 -13.67
C ASN A 30 -17.10 -5.95 -14.05
N VAL A 31 -16.62 -5.86 -15.30
CA VAL A 31 -15.40 -6.57 -15.70
C VAL A 31 -14.23 -6.14 -14.82
N ARG A 32 -13.46 -7.11 -14.33
CA ARG A 32 -12.32 -6.91 -13.46
C ARG A 32 -11.23 -7.90 -13.80
N ALA A 33 -9.99 -7.47 -13.76
CA ALA A 33 -8.83 -8.36 -13.76
C ALA A 33 -8.10 -8.28 -12.44
N MET A 34 -7.50 -9.40 -12.01
CA MET A 34 -6.76 -9.49 -10.75
C MET A 34 -5.61 -10.48 -10.88
N GLY A 35 -4.51 -10.20 -10.20
CA GLY A 35 -3.38 -11.11 -10.08
C GLY A 35 -3.71 -12.25 -9.12
N ALA A 36 -3.32 -13.47 -9.47
CA ALA A 36 -3.39 -14.60 -8.56
C ALA A 36 -2.32 -14.47 -7.46
N TYR A 37 -2.65 -14.92 -6.26
CA TYR A 37 -1.73 -14.94 -5.13
C TYR A 37 -1.28 -16.37 -4.83
N TYR A 38 0.05 -16.57 -4.72
CA TYR A 38 0.67 -17.89 -4.46
C TYR A 38 1.68 -17.82 -3.30
N GLY A 39 1.48 -16.89 -2.38
CA GLY A 39 2.34 -16.80 -1.19
C GLY A 39 2.26 -18.05 -0.33
N THR A 40 3.38 -18.40 0.30
CA THR A 40 3.50 -19.51 1.24
C THR A 40 3.80 -18.99 2.64
N PHE A 41 3.48 -19.76 3.68
CA PHE A 41 3.84 -19.43 5.06
C PHE A 41 5.35 -19.28 5.24
N GLU A 42 6.17 -20.11 4.59
CA GLU A 42 7.62 -19.99 4.64
C GLU A 42 8.11 -18.61 4.16
N ASN A 43 7.52 -18.09 3.08
CA ASN A 43 7.86 -16.75 2.59
C ASN A 43 7.36 -15.65 3.54
N GLY A 44 6.18 -15.81 4.13
CA GLY A 44 5.66 -14.92 5.17
C GLY A 44 6.56 -14.90 6.40
N ASP A 45 7.02 -16.06 6.85
CA ASP A 45 7.98 -16.20 7.96
C ASP A 45 9.31 -15.50 7.65
N LYS A 46 9.82 -15.64 6.42
CA LYS A 46 11.03 -14.95 5.98
C LYS A 46 10.87 -13.43 6.08
N TYR A 47 9.70 -12.90 5.66
CA TYR A 47 9.39 -11.48 5.77
C TYR A 47 9.31 -11.04 7.24
N ALA A 48 8.51 -11.70 8.07
CA ALA A 48 8.38 -11.39 9.50
C ALA A 48 9.74 -11.41 10.21
N ASN A 49 10.55 -12.44 9.96
CA ASN A 49 11.91 -12.53 10.50
C ASN A 49 12.82 -11.38 10.03
N THR A 50 12.65 -10.90 8.81
CA THR A 50 13.44 -9.79 8.28
C THR A 50 13.08 -8.49 9.00
N ILE A 51 11.80 -8.14 9.12
CA ILE A 51 11.40 -6.90 9.80
C ILE A 51 11.60 -6.96 11.31
N ASN A 52 11.57 -8.14 11.94
CA ASN A 52 11.97 -8.33 13.34
C ASN A 52 13.44 -7.92 13.57
N LYS A 53 14.34 -8.18 12.60
CA LYS A 53 15.74 -7.71 12.68
C LYS A 53 15.84 -6.19 12.59
N TRP A 54 14.99 -5.54 11.76
CA TRP A 54 14.91 -4.08 11.73
C TRP A 54 14.52 -3.51 13.10
N LYS A 55 13.47 -4.09 13.72
CA LYS A 55 13.05 -3.68 15.06
C LYS A 55 14.17 -3.84 16.09
N ALA A 56 14.92 -4.95 16.03
CA ALA A 56 16.04 -5.18 16.92
C ALA A 56 17.18 -4.15 16.75
N ASP A 57 17.48 -3.76 15.49
CA ASP A 57 18.54 -2.77 15.18
C ASP A 57 18.14 -1.32 15.54
N LEU A 58 16.84 -0.99 15.45
CA LEU A 58 16.30 0.32 15.81
C LEU A 58 16.07 0.48 17.33
N GLY A 59 15.85 -0.61 18.04
CA GLY A 59 15.60 -0.61 19.47
C GLY A 59 14.20 -0.14 19.86
N ASP A 60 14.02 0.14 21.17
CA ASP A 60 12.69 0.43 21.74
C ASP A 60 12.23 1.88 21.53
N SER A 61 13.13 2.77 21.13
CA SER A 61 12.80 4.19 20.91
C SER A 61 12.00 4.44 19.63
N VAL A 62 11.93 3.48 18.72
CA VAL A 62 11.17 3.56 17.47
C VAL A 62 9.98 2.61 17.52
N ASN A 63 8.77 3.15 17.31
CA ASN A 63 7.60 2.32 17.09
C ASN A 63 7.67 1.74 15.67
N VAL A 64 7.55 0.43 15.55
CA VAL A 64 7.58 -0.25 14.25
C VAL A 64 6.24 -0.88 13.98
N TYR A 65 5.71 -0.62 12.79
CA TYR A 65 4.41 -1.10 12.34
C TYR A 65 4.57 -1.94 11.07
N ASN A 66 3.79 -3.00 10.97
CA ASN A 66 3.65 -3.79 9.76
C ASN A 66 2.24 -3.64 9.20
N LEU A 67 2.13 -3.25 7.94
CA LEU A 67 0.90 -3.22 7.17
C LEU A 67 1.11 -4.05 5.91
N SER A 68 0.78 -5.34 5.98
CA SER A 68 0.76 -6.25 4.83
C SER A 68 -0.52 -6.01 4.04
N ILE A 69 -0.42 -5.33 2.89
CA ILE A 69 -1.58 -4.85 2.12
C ILE A 69 -2.15 -5.99 1.28
N PRO A 70 -3.41 -6.41 1.50
CA PRO A 70 -4.08 -7.38 0.65
C PRO A 70 -4.23 -6.87 -0.79
N THR A 71 -4.27 -7.77 -1.76
CA THR A 71 -4.58 -7.42 -3.16
C THR A 71 -6.06 -7.62 -3.46
N SER A 72 -6.54 -7.11 -4.60
CA SER A 72 -7.94 -7.25 -5.01
C SER A 72 -8.42 -8.71 -5.03
N ALA A 73 -7.53 -9.66 -5.27
CA ALA A 73 -7.87 -11.09 -5.26
C ALA A 73 -8.34 -11.61 -3.89
N ALA A 74 -7.97 -10.95 -2.80
CA ALA A 74 -8.48 -11.31 -1.46
C ALA A 74 -10.00 -11.16 -1.34
N TYR A 75 -10.59 -10.22 -2.09
CA TYR A 75 -11.98 -9.81 -1.93
C TYR A 75 -12.86 -10.10 -3.14
N TYR A 76 -12.27 -10.23 -4.31
CA TYR A 76 -13.03 -10.33 -5.58
C TYR A 76 -12.71 -11.58 -6.39
N MET A 77 -11.99 -12.55 -5.80
CA MET A 77 -11.68 -13.81 -6.48
C MET A 77 -12.97 -14.57 -6.84
N PRO A 78 -13.14 -14.96 -8.12
CA PRO A 78 -14.28 -15.79 -8.51
C PRO A 78 -14.29 -17.14 -7.80
N ASN A 79 -15.47 -17.58 -7.36
CA ASN A 79 -15.61 -18.83 -6.60
C ASN A 79 -15.06 -20.05 -7.33
N ASN A 80 -15.17 -20.11 -8.65
CA ASN A 80 -14.64 -21.22 -9.47
C ASN A 80 -13.09 -21.31 -9.48
N LEU A 81 -12.37 -20.28 -8.98
CA LEU A 81 -10.91 -20.24 -8.95
C LEU A 81 -10.33 -20.05 -7.55
N LYS A 82 -11.15 -19.93 -6.50
CA LYS A 82 -10.67 -19.76 -5.11
C LYS A 82 -9.68 -20.84 -4.70
N ASP A 83 -9.96 -22.11 -5.03
CA ASP A 83 -9.11 -23.25 -4.66
C ASP A 83 -7.81 -23.35 -5.48
N ALA A 84 -7.66 -22.52 -6.53
CA ALA A 84 -6.48 -22.49 -7.39
C ALA A 84 -5.38 -21.52 -6.93
N VAL A 85 -5.63 -20.75 -5.87
CA VAL A 85 -4.73 -19.71 -5.34
C VAL A 85 -4.58 -19.86 -3.82
N SER A 86 -3.52 -19.26 -3.25
CA SER A 86 -3.35 -19.24 -1.80
C SER A 86 -4.30 -18.24 -1.15
N ASP A 87 -4.77 -18.55 0.05
CA ASP A 87 -5.54 -17.61 0.87
C ASP A 87 -4.64 -16.48 1.39
N GLN A 88 -5.08 -15.23 1.23
CA GLN A 88 -4.31 -14.09 1.66
C GLN A 88 -4.45 -13.83 3.16
N LYS A 89 -5.64 -14.07 3.73
CA LYS A 89 -5.87 -13.88 5.17
C LYS A 89 -5.01 -14.83 6.00
N ASP A 90 -4.96 -16.10 5.62
CA ASP A 90 -4.13 -17.10 6.30
C ASP A 90 -2.65 -16.68 6.33
N ASN A 91 -2.15 -16.08 5.24
CA ASN A 91 -0.75 -15.66 5.19
C ASN A 91 -0.51 -14.33 5.93
N ILE A 92 -1.48 -13.42 5.96
CA ILE A 92 -1.43 -12.22 6.82
C ILE A 92 -1.36 -12.63 8.30
N ASP A 93 -2.20 -13.58 8.71
CA ASP A 93 -2.22 -14.10 10.09
C ASP A 93 -0.91 -14.79 10.45
N ASN A 94 -0.36 -15.57 9.51
CA ASN A 94 0.95 -16.19 9.70
C ASN A 94 2.07 -15.16 9.88
N ILE A 95 2.10 -14.11 9.06
CA ILE A 95 3.06 -13.00 9.23
C ILE A 95 2.88 -12.35 10.60
N ALA A 96 1.64 -12.01 10.97
CA ALA A 96 1.32 -11.38 12.23
C ALA A 96 1.79 -12.21 13.45
N ALA A 97 1.58 -13.53 13.39
CA ALA A 97 2.03 -14.45 14.43
C ALA A 97 3.55 -14.53 14.56
N GLY A 98 4.29 -14.25 13.50
CA GLY A 98 5.76 -14.22 13.48
C GLY A 98 6.39 -12.90 13.96
N LEU A 99 5.61 -11.83 14.19
CA LEU A 99 6.13 -10.52 14.58
C LEU A 99 6.58 -10.49 16.05
N ASN A 100 7.66 -9.77 16.32
CA ASN A 100 8.20 -9.60 17.66
C ASN A 100 8.49 -8.12 17.96
N GLY A 101 7.72 -7.50 18.85
CA GLY A 101 7.83 -6.09 19.20
C GLY A 101 7.43 -5.13 18.08
N ILE A 102 6.75 -5.61 17.06
CA ILE A 102 6.19 -4.86 15.93
C ILE A 102 4.67 -4.86 16.05
N ILE A 103 4.06 -3.71 15.86
CA ILE A 103 2.60 -3.55 15.86
C ILE A 103 2.07 -4.00 14.50
N ASN A 104 1.23 -5.04 14.49
CA ASN A 104 0.59 -5.47 13.24
C ASN A 104 -0.65 -4.61 12.95
N THR A 105 -0.63 -3.91 11.83
CA THR A 105 -1.79 -3.17 11.32
C THR A 105 -2.57 -4.08 10.38
N ASP A 106 -3.50 -4.86 10.96
CA ASP A 106 -4.36 -5.75 10.18
C ASP A 106 -5.51 -4.94 9.58
N VAL A 107 -5.50 -4.82 8.26
CA VAL A 107 -6.48 -4.07 7.49
C VAL A 107 -7.44 -4.97 6.72
N TYR A 108 -7.29 -6.31 6.84
CA TYR A 108 -8.06 -7.26 6.03
C TYR A 108 -9.55 -7.12 6.26
N ASP A 109 -10.00 -7.16 7.51
CA ASP A 109 -11.42 -7.09 7.85
C ASP A 109 -12.00 -5.70 7.59
N SER A 110 -11.23 -4.63 7.85
CA SER A 110 -11.63 -3.26 7.52
C SER A 110 -11.91 -3.11 6.02
N LEU A 111 -11.05 -3.63 5.16
CA LEU A 111 -11.27 -3.59 3.71
C LEU A 111 -12.42 -4.51 3.28
N ALA A 112 -12.61 -5.66 3.93
CA ALA A 112 -13.70 -6.59 3.64
C ALA A 112 -15.09 -5.95 3.89
N GLU A 113 -15.24 -5.12 4.92
CA GLU A 113 -16.48 -4.35 5.20
C GLU A 113 -16.84 -3.38 4.07
N HIS A 114 -15.85 -2.92 3.29
CA HIS A 114 -16.00 -1.91 2.24
C HIS A 114 -15.95 -2.46 0.81
N THR A 115 -16.04 -3.79 0.62
CA THR A 115 -15.94 -4.44 -0.70
C THR A 115 -17.03 -4.01 -1.71
N LYS A 116 -18.13 -3.44 -1.26
CA LYS A 116 -19.19 -2.88 -2.10
C LYS A 116 -18.87 -1.47 -2.59
N GLU A 117 -17.85 -0.84 -2.04
CA GLU A 117 -17.35 0.45 -2.45
C GLU A 117 -16.22 0.29 -3.46
N TYR A 118 -15.80 1.40 -4.07
CA TYR A 118 -14.74 1.34 -5.08
C TYR A 118 -13.36 1.44 -4.44
N ILE A 119 -12.99 0.41 -3.68
CA ILE A 119 -11.72 0.34 -2.94
C ILE A 119 -10.56 -0.30 -3.71
N TYR A 120 -10.83 -0.96 -4.84
CA TYR A 120 -9.81 -1.51 -5.75
C TYR A 120 -10.13 -1.19 -7.20
N SER A 121 -9.11 -0.85 -7.98
CA SER A 121 -9.20 -0.72 -9.43
C SER A 121 -9.63 -2.04 -10.06
N ARG A 122 -10.33 -1.96 -11.21
CA ARG A 122 -10.73 -3.15 -11.97
C ARG A 122 -9.75 -3.46 -13.10
N THR A 123 -9.09 -2.44 -13.61
CA THR A 123 -8.14 -2.52 -14.74
C THR A 123 -6.69 -2.36 -14.33
N ASP A 124 -6.43 -2.11 -13.03
CA ASP A 124 -5.10 -1.98 -12.46
C ASP A 124 -4.93 -2.88 -11.24
N HIS A 125 -3.68 -3.21 -10.89
CA HIS A 125 -3.38 -4.09 -9.76
C HIS A 125 -3.48 -3.40 -8.39
N HIS A 126 -3.45 -2.07 -8.35
CA HIS A 126 -3.51 -1.32 -7.11
C HIS A 126 -4.94 -1.17 -6.57
N TRP A 127 -5.01 -0.91 -5.29
CA TRP A 127 -6.22 -0.37 -4.68
C TRP A 127 -6.51 1.06 -5.18
N GLN A 128 -7.72 1.55 -4.91
CA GLN A 128 -8.05 2.96 -5.01
C GLN A 128 -7.65 3.68 -3.71
N PRO A 129 -7.36 4.97 -3.73
CA PRO A 129 -7.10 5.74 -2.51
C PRO A 129 -8.19 5.64 -1.43
N LEU A 130 -9.43 5.34 -1.79
CA LEU A 130 -10.48 5.04 -0.80
C LEU A 130 -10.15 3.79 0.04
N GLY A 131 -9.62 2.73 -0.57
CA GLY A 131 -9.14 1.57 0.17
C GLY A 131 -7.94 1.90 1.06
N ALA A 132 -7.03 2.73 0.56
CA ALA A 132 -5.92 3.23 1.36
C ALA A 132 -6.37 4.10 2.55
N TYR A 133 -7.46 4.88 2.40
CA TYR A 133 -8.05 5.64 3.50
C TYR A 133 -8.50 4.73 4.65
N TYR A 134 -9.25 3.66 4.35
CA TYR A 134 -9.68 2.72 5.39
C TYR A 134 -8.50 2.00 6.06
N ALA A 135 -7.48 1.66 5.31
CA ALA A 135 -6.25 1.10 5.86
C ALA A 135 -5.48 2.11 6.73
N ALA A 136 -5.40 3.36 6.29
CA ALA A 136 -4.77 4.44 7.04
C ALA A 136 -5.52 4.76 8.35
N GLN A 137 -6.84 4.62 8.38
CA GLN A 137 -7.64 4.78 9.59
C GLN A 137 -7.25 3.74 10.65
N VAL A 138 -7.10 2.46 10.28
CA VAL A 138 -6.64 1.42 11.20
C VAL A 138 -5.26 1.74 11.76
N PHE A 139 -4.33 2.21 10.90
CA PHE A 139 -3.00 2.63 11.35
C PHE A 139 -3.08 3.84 12.30
N ALA A 140 -3.92 4.82 11.99
CA ALA A 140 -4.09 6.02 12.81
C ALA A 140 -4.60 5.68 14.21
N ASP A 141 -5.59 4.80 14.31
CA ASP A 141 -6.12 4.33 15.59
C ASP A 141 -5.04 3.65 16.46
N GLN A 142 -4.19 2.83 15.84
CA GLN A 142 -3.10 2.13 16.54
C GLN A 142 -1.95 3.04 16.93
N SER A 143 -1.61 4.00 16.07
CA SER A 143 -0.50 4.93 16.29
C SER A 143 -0.89 6.15 17.12
N GLY A 144 -2.21 6.38 17.31
CA GLY A 144 -2.75 7.49 18.07
C GLY A 144 -2.48 8.86 17.43
N ILE A 145 -2.51 8.92 16.08
CA ILE A 145 -2.35 10.17 15.34
C ILE A 145 -3.70 10.81 15.03
N ASP A 146 -3.70 12.11 14.77
CA ASP A 146 -4.87 12.80 14.23
C ASP A 146 -5.20 12.25 12.84
N PHE A 147 -6.48 11.94 12.64
CA PHE A 147 -6.98 11.37 11.40
C PHE A 147 -8.31 12.02 11.01
N PRO A 148 -8.29 12.97 10.07
CA PRO A 148 -9.49 13.67 9.64
C PRO A 148 -10.48 12.77 8.90
N ASP A 149 -11.77 13.09 9.02
CA ASP A 149 -12.81 12.42 8.25
C ASP A 149 -12.63 12.65 6.74
N LEU A 150 -13.02 11.69 5.92
CA LEU A 150 -12.81 11.73 4.47
C LEU A 150 -13.47 12.93 3.78
N ASP A 151 -14.56 13.46 4.34
CA ASP A 151 -15.27 14.61 3.81
C ASP A 151 -14.52 15.95 3.99
N THR A 152 -13.43 15.97 4.78
CA THR A 152 -12.53 17.13 4.90
C THR A 152 -11.49 17.19 3.76
N TYR A 153 -11.35 16.12 2.99
CA TYR A 153 -10.43 16.06 1.86
C TYR A 153 -11.10 16.53 0.56
N ASP A 154 -10.35 17.24 -0.27
CA ASP A 154 -10.77 17.58 -1.62
C ASP A 154 -10.70 16.36 -2.53
N LYS A 155 -11.86 15.91 -3.02
CA LYS A 155 -11.98 14.76 -3.92
C LYS A 155 -11.69 15.15 -5.37
N TRP A 156 -10.73 14.44 -5.98
CA TRP A 156 -10.33 14.59 -7.39
C TRP A 156 -10.55 13.30 -8.16
N GLU A 157 -10.86 13.43 -9.47
CA GLU A 157 -11.13 12.27 -10.33
C GLU A 157 -10.40 12.42 -11.66
N ILE A 158 -9.77 11.33 -12.12
CA ILE A 158 -9.18 11.20 -13.46
C ILE A 158 -9.96 10.11 -14.19
N ASP A 159 -10.59 10.46 -15.30
CA ASP A 159 -11.36 9.54 -16.14
C ASP A 159 -10.44 8.75 -17.09
N GLY A 160 -10.91 7.58 -17.51
CA GLY A 160 -10.27 6.82 -18.59
C GLY A 160 -9.04 6.01 -18.14
N PHE A 161 -8.93 5.69 -16.86
CA PHE A 161 -7.85 4.87 -16.33
C PHE A 161 -7.95 3.43 -16.82
N VAL A 162 -7.01 3.01 -17.65
CA VAL A 162 -6.81 1.62 -18.07
C VAL A 162 -5.41 1.22 -17.62
N GLY A 163 -5.35 0.52 -16.48
CA GLY A 163 -4.11 0.20 -15.81
C GLY A 163 -3.42 -1.07 -16.35
N THR A 164 -2.46 -1.55 -15.58
CA THR A 164 -1.54 -2.62 -15.96
C THR A 164 -2.21 -3.97 -16.22
N MET A 165 -3.37 -4.22 -15.60
CA MET A 165 -4.11 -5.47 -15.80
C MET A 165 -4.60 -5.65 -17.24
N TYR A 166 -4.79 -4.55 -17.97
CA TYR A 166 -5.10 -4.61 -19.39
C TYR A 166 -3.98 -5.29 -20.22
N ALA A 167 -2.74 -4.93 -19.97
CA ALA A 167 -1.61 -5.58 -20.64
C ALA A 167 -1.40 -7.03 -20.18
N TYR A 168 -1.54 -7.29 -18.88
CA TYR A 168 -1.38 -8.63 -18.30
C TYR A 168 -2.48 -9.61 -18.72
N SER A 169 -3.68 -9.11 -19.12
CA SER A 169 -4.78 -9.91 -19.67
C SER A 169 -4.69 -10.15 -21.19
N ASN A 170 -3.50 -10.05 -21.79
CA ASN A 170 -3.36 -10.10 -23.25
C ASN A 170 -4.24 -9.05 -23.97
N TYR A 171 -4.37 -7.86 -23.37
CA TYR A 171 -5.15 -6.75 -23.93
C TYR A 171 -6.65 -7.05 -24.05
N ASN A 172 -7.26 -7.60 -23.01
CA ASN A 172 -8.70 -7.88 -22.96
C ASN A 172 -9.52 -6.63 -23.33
N SER A 173 -10.33 -6.74 -24.39
CA SER A 173 -11.05 -5.61 -24.96
C SER A 173 -12.14 -5.04 -24.05
N GLU A 174 -12.73 -5.85 -23.16
CA GLU A 174 -13.75 -5.39 -22.21
C GLU A 174 -13.14 -4.48 -21.13
N LEU A 175 -11.90 -4.78 -20.63
CA LEU A 175 -11.22 -3.90 -19.71
C LEU A 175 -10.97 -2.52 -20.32
N LYS A 176 -10.55 -2.47 -21.58
CA LYS A 176 -10.36 -1.20 -22.31
C LYS A 176 -11.66 -0.45 -22.57
N LYS A 177 -12.75 -1.17 -22.84
CA LYS A 177 -14.06 -0.60 -23.15
C LYS A 177 -14.72 0.02 -21.91
N TYR A 178 -14.41 -0.50 -20.73
CA TYR A 178 -14.95 -0.06 -19.46
C TYR A 178 -13.84 0.40 -18.52
N PRO A 179 -13.15 1.51 -18.83
CA PRO A 179 -12.05 2.01 -18.03
C PRO A 179 -12.48 2.34 -16.61
N ASP A 180 -11.51 2.40 -15.75
CA ASP A 180 -11.67 2.89 -14.39
C ASP A 180 -11.71 4.43 -14.34
N LYS A 181 -12.13 4.95 -13.21
CA LYS A 181 -11.75 6.27 -12.73
C LYS A 181 -10.67 6.09 -11.69
N PHE A 182 -9.67 6.96 -11.67
CA PHE A 182 -8.78 7.08 -10.52
C PHE A 182 -9.29 8.20 -9.63
N ILE A 183 -9.64 7.89 -8.38
CA ILE A 183 -10.23 8.84 -7.43
C ILE A 183 -9.24 9.03 -6.30
N TYR A 184 -8.76 10.26 -6.10
CA TYR A 184 -7.82 10.57 -5.03
C TYR A 184 -8.29 11.76 -4.21
N TYR A 185 -7.68 11.93 -3.05
CA TYR A 185 -8.12 12.84 -2.01
C TYR A 185 -6.93 13.71 -1.58
N LYS A 186 -7.05 15.03 -1.76
CA LYS A 186 -6.05 15.99 -1.30
C LYS A 186 -6.45 16.46 0.10
N PRO A 187 -5.56 16.38 1.10
CA PRO A 187 -5.83 16.86 2.44
C PRO A 187 -6.01 18.39 2.44
N ASP A 188 -6.76 18.93 3.39
CA ASP A 188 -7.01 20.37 3.51
C ASP A 188 -5.73 21.18 3.82
N ASN A 189 -4.69 20.53 4.39
CA ASN A 189 -3.37 21.12 4.59
C ASN A 189 -2.41 20.97 3.37
N ASN A 190 -2.91 20.54 2.20
CA ASN A 190 -2.06 20.28 1.04
C ASN A 190 -1.18 21.48 0.64
N ASP A 191 -1.71 22.69 0.72
CA ASP A 191 -0.98 23.92 0.33
C ASP A 191 0.10 24.34 1.34
N ASP A 192 0.05 23.79 2.56
CA ASP A 192 1.02 24.02 3.64
C ASP A 192 2.17 23.00 3.61
N LEU A 193 2.06 21.93 2.80
CA LEU A 193 3.09 20.91 2.70
C LEU A 193 4.34 21.44 1.97
N THR A 194 5.50 21.17 2.54
CA THR A 194 6.78 21.32 1.81
C THR A 194 7.27 19.93 1.43
N VAL A 195 7.35 19.67 0.12
CA VAL A 195 7.73 18.34 -0.40
C VAL A 195 9.04 18.44 -1.16
N LYS A 196 9.98 17.55 -0.84
CA LYS A 196 11.26 17.40 -1.54
C LYS A 196 11.45 15.95 -1.97
N TYR A 197 11.98 15.78 -3.16
CA TYR A 197 12.39 14.47 -3.67
C TYR A 197 13.92 14.41 -3.74
N TYR A 198 14.45 13.31 -3.28
CA TYR A 198 15.88 12.98 -3.28
C TYR A 198 16.10 11.77 -4.20
N ASP A 199 17.33 11.61 -4.65
CA ASP A 199 17.73 10.36 -5.33
C ASP A 199 17.75 9.16 -4.33
N THR A 200 18.08 7.99 -4.84
CA THR A 200 18.09 6.73 -4.06
C THR A 200 19.12 6.71 -2.93
N GLU A 201 20.09 7.63 -2.93
CA GLU A 201 21.12 7.80 -1.90
C GLU A 201 20.82 8.96 -0.93
N PHE A 202 19.60 9.47 -0.93
CA PHE A 202 19.18 10.63 -0.13
C PHE A 202 20.01 11.89 -0.39
N LYS A 203 20.31 12.15 -1.67
CA LYS A 203 21.06 13.30 -2.16
C LYS A 203 20.24 14.11 -3.18
N ASN A 204 20.78 15.28 -3.57
CA ASN A 204 20.24 16.09 -4.66
C ASN A 204 18.74 16.46 -4.51
N PRO A 205 18.32 17.10 -3.40
CA PRO A 205 16.91 17.43 -3.16
C PRO A 205 16.35 18.39 -4.23
N VAL A 206 15.13 18.08 -4.68
CA VAL A 206 14.35 18.92 -5.58
C VAL A 206 13.00 19.20 -4.94
N GLU A 207 12.65 20.48 -4.79
CA GLU A 207 11.31 20.85 -4.31
C GLU A 207 10.25 20.51 -5.36
N SER A 208 9.13 19.96 -4.91
CA SER A 208 8.04 19.53 -5.76
C SER A 208 6.70 19.50 -4.99
N THR A 209 5.78 18.66 -5.40
CA THR A 209 4.45 18.51 -4.81
C THR A 209 4.16 17.06 -4.44
N LEU A 210 3.18 16.83 -3.58
CA LEU A 210 2.69 15.47 -3.28
C LEU A 210 1.82 14.92 -4.42
N PHE A 211 1.09 15.80 -5.13
CA PHE A 211 0.14 15.42 -6.17
C PHE A 211 0.56 15.93 -7.55
N PHE A 212 0.32 15.12 -8.55
CA PHE A 212 0.70 15.36 -9.95
C PHE A 212 -0.54 15.29 -10.86
N ASP A 213 -1.25 16.40 -10.98
CA ASP A 213 -2.55 16.52 -11.66
C ASP A 213 -2.47 16.28 -13.18
N TYR A 214 -1.27 16.12 -13.74
CA TYR A 214 -1.03 15.79 -15.15
C TYR A 214 -1.04 14.27 -15.42
N ALA A 215 -1.19 13.44 -14.40
CA ALA A 215 -1.24 11.99 -14.57
C ALA A 215 -2.47 11.59 -15.41
N GLU A 216 -2.27 10.73 -16.39
CA GLU A 216 -3.32 10.29 -17.31
C GLU A 216 -3.08 8.85 -17.82
N GLY A 217 -4.09 8.27 -18.44
CA GLY A 217 -4.02 6.95 -19.08
C GLY A 217 -3.60 5.86 -18.10
N VAL A 218 -2.57 5.09 -18.43
CA VAL A 218 -2.04 4.01 -17.57
C VAL A 218 -1.35 4.54 -16.31
N ASN A 219 -0.97 5.81 -16.29
CA ASN A 219 -0.20 6.43 -15.21
C ASN A 219 -1.07 7.16 -14.17
N CYS A 220 -2.40 7.01 -14.19
CA CYS A 220 -3.28 7.71 -13.24
C CYS A 220 -2.88 7.48 -11.78
N TYR A 221 -2.41 6.28 -11.41
CA TYR A 221 -1.96 5.98 -10.05
C TYR A 221 -0.77 6.84 -9.62
N SER A 222 0.06 7.30 -10.56
CA SER A 222 1.19 8.22 -10.31
C SER A 222 0.75 9.66 -10.02
N ALA A 223 -0.56 9.95 -9.94
CA ALA A 223 -1.05 11.22 -9.43
C ALA A 223 -0.64 11.49 -7.97
N ILE A 224 -0.27 10.45 -7.23
CA ILE A 224 0.27 10.54 -5.87
C ILE A 224 1.73 10.09 -5.90
N LEU A 225 2.65 10.93 -5.46
CA LEU A 225 4.11 10.66 -5.36
C LEU A 225 4.84 10.42 -6.70
N ASN A 226 4.20 10.56 -7.83
CA ASN A 226 4.74 10.45 -9.19
C ASN A 226 5.58 9.20 -9.49
N VAL A 227 6.77 9.06 -8.92
CA VAL A 227 7.72 7.97 -9.19
C VAL A 227 8.14 7.23 -7.92
N ASP A 228 8.46 5.94 -8.07
CA ASP A 228 8.89 5.10 -6.95
C ASP A 228 10.41 5.17 -6.68
N GLN A 229 11.21 5.65 -7.64
CA GLN A 229 12.67 5.63 -7.55
C GLN A 229 13.27 6.74 -6.68
N GLU A 230 12.47 7.62 -6.14
CA GLU A 230 12.91 8.77 -5.34
C GLU A 230 12.51 8.60 -3.87
N ILE A 231 13.28 9.23 -2.97
CA ILE A 231 12.90 9.35 -1.57
C ILE A 231 12.16 10.68 -1.42
N ALA A 232 10.91 10.63 -0.96
CA ALA A 232 10.15 11.85 -0.68
C ALA A 232 10.27 12.24 0.81
N GLU A 233 10.59 13.51 1.07
CA GLU A 233 10.46 14.16 2.38
C GLU A 233 9.27 15.11 2.33
N ILE A 234 8.36 14.98 3.27
CA ILE A 234 7.19 15.82 3.41
C ILE A 234 7.23 16.47 4.79
N ASP A 235 7.41 17.79 4.83
CA ASP A 235 7.22 18.59 6.04
C ASP A 235 5.76 19.06 6.05
N THR A 236 5.04 18.72 7.09
CA THR A 236 3.59 18.91 7.14
C THR A 236 3.16 20.17 7.91
N GLY A 237 4.11 20.80 8.60
CA GLY A 237 3.82 21.91 9.52
C GLY A 237 3.20 21.49 10.86
N VAL A 238 2.90 20.20 11.07
CA VAL A 238 2.40 19.69 12.36
C VAL A 238 3.50 19.74 13.41
N ASP A 239 3.25 20.37 14.55
CA ASP A 239 4.22 20.53 15.64
C ASP A 239 3.99 19.49 16.75
N ASN A 240 4.30 18.22 16.45
CA ASN A 240 4.22 17.14 17.44
C ASN A 240 5.53 16.37 17.63
N GLY A 241 6.57 16.70 16.88
CA GLY A 241 7.90 16.10 16.94
C GLY A 241 7.94 14.64 16.47
N ARG A 242 6.85 14.10 15.89
CA ARG A 242 6.82 12.73 15.35
C ARG A 242 7.32 12.72 13.91
N VAL A 243 8.21 11.78 13.62
CA VAL A 243 8.79 11.56 12.29
C VAL A 243 8.44 10.16 11.83
N LEU A 244 7.63 10.05 10.78
CA LEU A 244 7.28 8.79 10.14
C LEU A 244 8.26 8.47 9.02
N VAL A 245 8.82 7.28 9.03
CA VAL A 245 9.48 6.70 7.86
C VAL A 245 8.63 5.57 7.33
N VAL A 246 8.33 5.59 6.04
CA VAL A 246 7.54 4.56 5.36
C VAL A 246 8.41 3.82 4.36
N PHE A 247 8.69 2.54 4.61
CA PHE A 247 9.22 1.65 3.59
C PHE A 247 8.07 0.94 2.90
N LYS A 248 7.94 1.11 1.58
CA LYS A 248 6.78 0.68 0.81
C LYS A 248 7.16 0.09 -0.53
N ASP A 249 6.23 -0.64 -1.15
CA ASP A 249 6.13 -0.75 -2.60
C ASP A 249 5.08 0.25 -3.12
N SER A 250 4.75 0.21 -4.41
CA SER A 250 3.83 1.18 -5.01
C SER A 250 2.45 1.25 -4.34
N PHE A 251 1.98 0.20 -3.68
CA PHE A 251 0.72 0.25 -2.93
C PHE A 251 0.74 1.32 -1.82
N GLY A 252 1.88 1.51 -1.17
CA GLY A 252 2.02 2.50 -0.10
C GLY A 252 1.82 3.95 -0.54
N ASN A 253 1.95 4.27 -1.84
CA ASN A 253 1.80 5.64 -2.34
C ASN A 253 0.45 6.25 -1.94
N ALA A 254 -0.63 5.49 -2.07
CA ALA A 254 -1.98 5.97 -1.80
C ALA A 254 -2.27 6.23 -0.31
N LEU A 255 -1.45 5.73 0.61
CA LEU A 255 -1.57 5.97 2.05
C LEU A 255 -1.09 7.36 2.47
N ILE A 256 -0.07 7.88 1.79
CA ILE A 256 0.71 9.04 2.25
C ILE A 256 -0.13 10.30 2.50
N PRO A 257 -1.10 10.66 1.62
CA PRO A 257 -1.94 11.83 1.86
C PRO A 257 -2.69 11.80 3.21
N PHE A 258 -3.01 10.60 3.70
CA PHE A 258 -3.79 10.41 4.93
C PHE A 258 -2.95 10.50 6.21
N PHE A 259 -1.63 10.64 6.10
CA PHE A 259 -0.72 10.76 7.25
C PHE A 259 -0.28 12.19 7.52
N THR A 260 -0.63 13.15 6.67
CA THR A 260 -0.12 14.54 6.71
C THR A 260 -0.58 15.34 7.92
N HIS A 261 -1.65 14.93 8.61
CA HIS A 261 -2.10 15.54 9.88
C HIS A 261 -1.51 14.86 11.13
N GLY A 262 -0.91 13.69 10.97
CA GLY A 262 -0.48 12.87 12.10
C GLY A 262 0.99 13.00 12.47
N PHE A 263 1.83 13.52 11.58
CA PHE A 263 3.28 13.57 11.77
C PHE A 263 3.84 14.92 11.36
N SER A 264 4.88 15.41 12.06
CA SER A 264 5.59 16.63 11.68
C SER A 264 6.40 16.46 10.39
N LYS A 265 6.94 15.26 10.17
CA LYS A 265 7.64 14.86 8.94
C LYS A 265 7.31 13.44 8.53
N ILE A 266 7.29 13.23 7.21
CA ILE A 266 7.09 11.92 6.61
C ILE A 266 8.20 11.70 5.57
N TYR A 267 8.94 10.60 5.70
CA TYR A 267 9.87 10.13 4.68
C TYR A 267 9.29 8.89 4.01
N VAL A 268 9.20 8.92 2.67
CA VAL A 268 8.63 7.83 1.87
C VAL A 268 9.73 7.21 1.05
N CYS A 269 10.02 5.93 1.29
CA CYS A 269 11.13 5.20 0.73
C CYS A 269 10.63 3.92 0.04
N ASP A 270 10.85 3.79 -1.26
CA ASP A 270 10.58 2.53 -1.91
C ASP A 270 11.78 1.58 -1.72
N PHE A 271 11.57 0.52 -0.95
CA PHE A 271 12.65 -0.41 -0.57
C PHE A 271 13.31 -1.11 -1.76
N ARG A 272 12.69 -1.08 -2.93
CA ARG A 272 13.21 -1.71 -4.17
C ARG A 272 14.31 -0.89 -4.83
N TYR A 273 14.35 0.42 -4.55
CA TYR A 273 15.25 1.39 -5.16
C TYR A 273 16.14 2.12 -4.16
N PHE A 274 15.81 2.05 -2.87
CA PHE A 274 16.57 2.66 -1.78
C PHE A 274 17.99 2.09 -1.72
N ASP A 275 19.03 2.94 -1.73
CA ASP A 275 20.42 2.51 -1.93
C ASP A 275 21.41 3.09 -0.90
N ILE A 276 20.96 3.11 0.37
CA ILE A 276 21.79 3.43 1.53
C ILE A 276 21.41 2.55 2.73
N ASN A 277 22.21 2.56 3.80
CA ASN A 277 21.85 1.85 5.03
C ASN A 277 20.58 2.45 5.65
N ALA A 278 19.51 1.68 5.66
CA ALA A 278 18.20 2.15 6.10
C ALA A 278 18.10 2.36 7.62
N ILE A 279 18.87 1.62 8.41
CA ILE A 279 18.92 1.79 9.88
C ILE A 279 19.60 3.11 10.23
N ASP A 280 20.72 3.42 9.56
CA ASP A 280 21.42 4.68 9.77
C ASP A 280 20.59 5.87 9.26
N PHE A 281 19.91 5.71 8.11
CA PHE A 281 18.97 6.70 7.62
C PHE A 281 17.85 7.00 8.64
N CYS A 282 17.19 5.98 9.19
CA CYS A 282 16.18 6.18 10.22
C CYS A 282 16.70 6.95 11.43
N LYS A 283 17.93 6.67 11.86
CA LYS A 283 18.58 7.41 12.96
C LYS A 283 18.89 8.85 12.58
N GLU A 284 19.41 9.08 11.36
CA GLU A 284 19.78 10.40 10.85
C GLU A 284 18.56 11.34 10.77
N VAL A 285 17.43 10.84 10.26
CA VAL A 285 16.21 11.64 10.12
C VAL A 285 15.40 11.76 11.42
N GLY A 286 15.85 11.11 12.50
CA GLY A 286 15.15 11.13 13.79
C GLY A 286 13.83 10.36 13.79
N CYS A 287 13.77 9.23 13.11
CA CYS A 287 12.59 8.38 13.00
C CYS A 287 12.02 8.02 14.38
N THR A 288 10.77 8.35 14.63
CA THR A 288 10.01 7.94 15.83
C THR A 288 9.08 6.78 15.54
N ASP A 289 8.60 6.70 14.30
CA ASP A 289 7.63 5.72 13.82
C ASP A 289 8.07 5.18 12.46
N LEU A 290 8.21 3.87 12.35
CA LEU A 290 8.55 3.18 11.11
C LEU A 290 7.38 2.32 10.65
N LEU A 291 6.90 2.55 9.44
CA LEU A 291 5.83 1.76 8.82
C LEU A 291 6.36 0.96 7.62
N PHE A 292 6.20 -0.34 7.65
CA PHE A 292 6.29 -1.19 6.47
C PHE A 292 4.92 -1.27 5.81
N ALA A 293 4.69 -0.54 4.71
CA ALA A 293 3.44 -0.52 3.94
C ALA A 293 3.64 -1.26 2.61
N ILE A 294 3.57 -2.57 2.66
CA ILE A 294 4.02 -3.44 1.57
C ILE A 294 2.90 -4.39 1.15
N SER A 295 2.68 -4.53 -0.17
CA SER A 295 1.71 -5.48 -0.67
C SER A 295 2.03 -6.91 -0.22
N LEU A 296 1.01 -7.69 0.09
CA LEU A 296 1.19 -9.08 0.53
C LEU A 296 1.96 -9.92 -0.52
N THR A 297 1.80 -9.60 -1.80
CA THR A 297 2.59 -10.20 -2.87
C THR A 297 4.08 -9.95 -2.70
N SER A 298 4.48 -8.72 -2.37
CA SER A 298 5.89 -8.38 -2.11
C SER A 298 6.38 -9.01 -0.81
N CYS A 299 5.56 -9.03 0.26
CA CYS A 299 5.89 -9.72 1.52
C CYS A 299 6.19 -11.22 1.30
N SER A 300 5.50 -11.83 0.33
CA SER A 300 5.63 -13.25 0.02
C SER A 300 6.60 -13.57 -1.13
N THR A 301 7.31 -12.56 -1.65
CA THR A 301 8.28 -12.72 -2.74
C THR A 301 9.71 -12.71 -2.18
N PRO A 302 10.44 -13.84 -2.18
CA PRO A 302 11.74 -13.95 -1.54
C PRO A 302 12.76 -12.88 -1.95
N SER A 303 12.82 -12.53 -3.24
CA SER A 303 13.75 -11.50 -3.75
C SER A 303 13.40 -10.09 -3.24
N LYS A 304 12.13 -9.79 -3.01
CA LYS A 304 11.70 -8.51 -2.42
C LYS A 304 12.05 -8.44 -0.94
N VAL A 305 11.88 -9.55 -0.22
CA VAL A 305 12.30 -9.66 1.18
C VAL A 305 13.83 -9.54 1.31
N ASP A 306 14.58 -10.11 0.34
CA ASP A 306 16.04 -9.94 0.30
C ASP A 306 16.44 -8.47 0.07
N CYS A 307 15.70 -7.68 -0.73
CA CYS A 307 15.94 -6.23 -0.84
C CYS A 307 15.82 -5.53 0.53
N LEU A 308 14.74 -5.81 1.29
CA LEU A 308 14.57 -5.25 2.63
C LEU A 308 15.72 -5.63 3.58
N ASN A 309 16.21 -6.89 3.52
CA ASN A 309 17.34 -7.28 4.33
C ASN A 309 18.65 -6.61 3.89
N ASN A 310 18.84 -6.43 2.57
CA ASN A 310 20.06 -5.82 2.03
C ASN A 310 20.19 -4.36 2.46
N ILE A 311 19.17 -3.53 2.26
CA ILE A 311 19.21 -2.11 2.66
C ILE A 311 19.33 -1.93 4.18
N ARG A 312 18.94 -2.92 4.97
CA ARG A 312 19.13 -2.91 6.43
C ARG A 312 20.61 -3.00 6.83
N ILE A 313 21.43 -3.73 6.09
CA ILE A 313 22.81 -4.06 6.44
C ILE A 313 23.87 -3.44 5.50
N GLN A 314 23.44 -2.65 4.51
CA GLN A 314 24.28 -2.04 3.45
C GLN A 314 25.42 -1.20 3.98
#